data_072531da1c1e0e10877dd30fff1fd1ce
#
_entry.id   072531da1c1e0e10877dd30fff1fd1ce
#
_cell.length_a   1.000
_cell.length_b   1.000
_cell.length_c   1.000
_cell.angle_alpha   90.00
_cell.angle_beta   90.00
_cell.angle_gamma   90.00
#
_symmetry.space_group_name_H-M   'P 1'
#
loop_
_entity.id
_entity.type
_entity.pdbx_description
1 polymer ?
#
loop_
_entity_poly.entity_id
_entity_poly.type
_entity_poly.pdbx_seq_one_letter_code
_entity_poly.pdbx_strand_id
1 'polypeptide(L)'
;MKTREQLEATGNKILNSVRTELYLSMRFMGPALGSLGFAMDLSTRTVGTDAVYIRFNPTYLLQTYIERPEILNRTYMHMLMHCLFRHMFSAKQHEDAQLWDLCCDIAVESVVDSMDYPTILRVTSDFRQEWYEKLEKEVSVLTAEKLYQYFMLRKRDPYLEESLRQEFLLCDHSFWQRMEKEPPQEQNKNQPPVPQENPQMDSDQKENAGEKTSDATPLGKTDPKEDEWKEHAKRIESDMETYAKDAAADAGKLAWMLKLSSRERKSYKEFLKRFAVVREEVSVDMDSFDYGFYMYGLQHYGNMPLIEENEFREAKKIEELVIAIDTSASCKEKLVQQFLNETGAILKHQESFFHKVHIRIIECDNQI
;
A
#
# COMPACT_ATOMS: atom_id res chain seq x y z
N MET A 1 22.16 2.52 38.06
CA MET A 1 21.23 2.85 36.98
C MET A 1 21.90 2.49 35.65
N LYS A 2 21.28 1.66 34.81
CA LYS A 2 21.79 1.45 33.46
C LYS A 2 21.63 2.76 32.69
N THR A 3 22.68 3.15 31.95
CA THR A 3 22.59 4.34 31.12
C THR A 3 21.56 4.12 29.97
N ARG A 4 21.01 5.19 29.41
CA ARG A 4 20.08 5.12 28.26
C ARG A 4 20.64 4.27 27.13
N GLU A 5 21.89 4.46 26.79
CA GLU A 5 22.63 3.70 25.78
C GLU A 5 22.69 2.19 26.06
N GLN A 6 22.86 1.81 27.34
CA GLN A 6 22.87 0.39 27.71
C GLN A 6 21.50 -0.27 27.56
N LEU A 7 20.43 0.46 27.87
CA LEU A 7 19.06 -0.02 27.69
C LEU A 7 18.74 -0.20 26.21
N GLU A 8 19.09 0.78 25.39
CA GLU A 8 18.90 0.73 23.94
C GLU A 8 19.71 -0.40 23.30
N ALA A 9 20.99 -0.52 23.65
CA ALA A 9 21.84 -1.61 23.16
C ALA A 9 21.32 -3.00 23.58
N THR A 10 20.75 -3.13 24.78
CA THR A 10 20.14 -4.38 25.23
C THR A 10 18.86 -4.68 24.48
N GLY A 11 17.98 -3.69 24.26
CA GLY A 11 16.77 -3.84 23.48
C GLY A 11 17.06 -4.24 22.03
N ASN A 12 18.06 -3.61 21.41
CA ASN A 12 18.51 -3.96 20.07
C ASN A 12 19.02 -5.41 19.98
N LYS A 13 19.72 -5.90 20.99
CA LYS A 13 20.16 -7.31 21.04
C LYS A 13 18.97 -8.27 21.14
N ILE A 14 17.99 -7.96 21.96
CA ILE A 14 16.77 -8.78 22.09
C ILE A 14 16.03 -8.84 20.75
N LEU A 15 15.75 -7.70 20.14
CA LEU A 15 15.04 -7.64 18.86
C LEU A 15 15.81 -8.31 17.70
N ASN A 16 17.15 -8.24 17.72
CA ASN A 16 17.98 -8.99 16.77
C ASN A 16 17.90 -10.51 17.00
N SER A 17 17.81 -10.96 18.26
CA SER A 17 17.60 -12.37 18.57
C SER A 17 16.23 -12.85 18.04
N VAL A 18 15.18 -12.11 18.30
CA VAL A 18 13.82 -12.36 17.78
C VAL A 18 13.84 -12.43 16.25
N ARG A 19 14.45 -11.43 15.59
CA ARG A 19 14.60 -11.40 14.13
C ARG A 19 15.29 -12.65 13.59
N THR A 20 16.37 -13.08 14.24
CA THR A 20 17.15 -14.25 13.84
C THR A 20 16.32 -15.53 13.98
N GLU A 21 15.58 -15.68 15.07
CA GLU A 21 14.71 -16.82 15.31
C GLU A 21 13.58 -16.91 14.26
N LEU A 22 12.94 -15.78 13.95
CA LEU A 22 11.94 -15.69 12.89
C LEU A 22 12.53 -16.00 11.51
N TYR A 23 13.73 -15.50 11.21
CA TYR A 23 14.42 -15.80 9.96
C TYR A 23 14.75 -17.29 9.80
N LEU A 24 15.21 -17.94 10.86
CA LEU A 24 15.50 -19.38 10.83
C LEU A 24 14.23 -20.21 10.64
N SER A 25 13.10 -19.77 11.18
CA SER A 25 11.80 -20.43 11.05
C SER A 25 11.15 -20.17 9.69
N MET A 26 11.25 -18.93 9.17
CA MET A 26 10.53 -18.46 7.98
C MET A 26 11.46 -17.70 7.04
N ARG A 27 12.37 -18.42 6.35
CA ARG A 27 13.40 -17.83 5.49
C ARG A 27 12.86 -16.94 4.38
N PHE A 28 11.68 -17.28 3.84
CA PHE A 28 11.00 -16.48 2.82
C PHE A 28 10.62 -15.07 3.29
N MET A 29 10.54 -14.84 4.61
CA MET A 29 10.31 -13.52 5.20
C MET A 29 11.59 -12.65 5.28
N GLY A 30 12.75 -13.20 4.93
CA GLY A 30 14.05 -12.54 5.04
C GLY A 30 14.10 -11.12 4.50
N PRO A 31 13.58 -10.83 3.29
CA PRO A 31 13.58 -9.48 2.74
C PRO A 31 12.88 -8.44 3.63
N ALA A 32 11.76 -8.81 4.25
CA ALA A 32 11.01 -7.91 5.12
C ALA A 32 11.56 -7.85 6.55
N LEU A 33 12.02 -8.97 7.11
CA LEU A 33 12.58 -9.02 8.45
C LEU A 33 13.79 -8.09 8.63
N GLY A 34 14.60 -7.93 7.58
CA GLY A 34 15.76 -7.04 7.58
C GLY A 34 15.46 -5.55 7.43
N SER A 35 14.26 -5.18 7.00
CA SER A 35 13.93 -3.80 6.62
C SER A 35 13.62 -2.87 7.79
N LEU A 36 13.25 -3.41 8.95
CA LEU A 36 12.95 -2.60 10.14
C LEU A 36 14.21 -2.38 11.00
N GLY A 37 14.51 -1.11 11.27
CA GLY A 37 15.44 -0.71 12.30
C GLY A 37 14.84 -0.85 13.71
N PHE A 38 15.62 -0.54 14.75
CA PHE A 38 15.15 -0.55 16.14
C PHE A 38 15.45 0.80 16.78
N ALA A 39 14.49 1.36 17.50
CA ALA A 39 14.64 2.62 18.22
C ALA A 39 13.96 2.56 19.58
N MET A 40 14.68 2.95 20.62
CA MET A 40 14.10 3.07 21.96
C MET A 40 13.22 4.31 22.04
N ASP A 41 11.96 4.13 22.40
CA ASP A 41 10.97 5.21 22.56
C ASP A 41 10.24 5.08 23.91
N LEU A 42 10.32 6.13 24.72
CA LEU A 42 9.67 6.17 26.05
C LEU A 42 8.25 6.74 25.98
N SER A 43 7.80 7.19 24.82
CA SER A 43 6.44 7.70 24.64
C SER A 43 5.42 6.55 24.54
N THR A 44 5.84 5.38 24.09
CA THR A 44 5.02 4.18 24.12
C THR A 44 5.18 3.39 25.41
N ARG A 45 4.15 2.66 25.79
CA ARG A 45 4.17 1.73 26.93
C ARG A 45 4.58 0.31 26.52
N THR A 46 4.50 -0.01 25.23
CA THR A 46 4.73 -1.34 24.66
C THR A 46 5.75 -1.27 23.53
N VAL A 47 5.37 -1.74 22.38
CA VAL A 47 6.13 -1.66 21.12
C VAL A 47 5.19 -1.27 19.99
N GLY A 48 5.71 -0.62 18.96
CA GLY A 48 4.95 -0.27 17.75
C GLY A 48 5.88 -0.05 16.57
N THR A 49 5.36 0.23 15.39
CA THR A 49 6.17 0.49 14.21
C THR A 49 5.64 1.69 13.42
N ASP A 50 6.58 2.40 12.80
CA ASP A 50 6.34 3.50 11.85
C ASP A 50 6.75 3.11 10.41
N ALA A 51 6.81 1.83 10.12
CA ALA A 51 7.29 1.24 8.87
C ALA A 51 8.81 1.42 8.59
N VAL A 52 9.55 2.07 9.47
CA VAL A 52 11.02 2.23 9.39
C VAL A 52 11.69 1.59 10.58
N TYR A 53 11.13 1.84 11.75
CA TYR A 53 11.66 1.34 13.02
C TYR A 53 10.59 0.57 13.78
N ILE A 54 11.03 -0.47 14.49
CA ILE A 54 10.31 -0.98 15.66
C ILE A 54 10.72 -0.08 16.83
N ARG A 55 9.75 0.69 17.32
CA ARG A 55 9.88 1.58 18.47
C ARG A 55 9.47 0.81 19.72
N PHE A 56 10.32 0.79 20.73
CA PHE A 56 10.08 -0.05 21.90
C PHE A 56 10.31 0.67 23.22
N ASN A 57 9.45 0.36 24.19
CA ASN A 57 9.70 0.68 25.59
C ASN A 57 10.67 -0.35 26.19
N PRO A 58 11.83 0.05 26.72
CA PRO A 58 12.83 -0.89 27.22
C PRO A 58 12.36 -1.73 28.40
N THR A 59 11.50 -1.18 29.27
CA THR A 59 10.96 -1.91 30.41
C THR A 59 10.04 -3.02 29.97
N TYR A 60 9.10 -2.72 29.08
CA TYR A 60 8.20 -3.70 28.50
C TYR A 60 8.96 -4.81 27.77
N LEU A 61 9.90 -4.43 26.90
CA LEU A 61 10.66 -5.37 26.09
C LEU A 61 11.49 -6.33 26.94
N LEU A 62 12.19 -5.81 27.96
CA LEU A 62 12.99 -6.62 28.88
C LEU A 62 12.12 -7.56 29.72
N GLN A 63 11.01 -7.06 30.26
CA GLN A 63 10.11 -7.86 31.06
C GLN A 63 9.50 -8.99 30.22
N THR A 64 8.98 -8.68 29.03
CA THR A 64 8.38 -9.68 28.13
C THR A 64 9.40 -10.72 27.69
N TYR A 65 10.64 -10.31 27.40
CA TYR A 65 11.71 -11.24 27.02
C TYR A 65 12.06 -12.24 28.13
N ILE A 66 12.03 -11.79 29.40
CA ILE A 66 12.34 -12.66 30.54
C ILE A 66 11.18 -13.61 30.85
N GLU A 67 9.94 -13.10 30.80
CA GLU A 67 8.75 -13.84 31.24
C GLU A 67 8.20 -14.75 30.12
N ARG A 68 8.11 -14.24 28.90
CA ARG A 68 7.45 -14.91 27.77
C ARG A 68 8.06 -14.46 26.42
N PRO A 69 9.27 -14.94 26.08
CA PRO A 69 9.97 -14.51 24.86
C PRO A 69 9.20 -14.82 23.56
N GLU A 70 8.38 -15.87 23.55
CA GLU A 70 7.54 -16.27 22.40
C GLU A 70 6.55 -15.18 21.99
N ILE A 71 6.10 -14.33 22.94
CA ILE A 71 5.21 -13.20 22.63
C ILE A 71 5.92 -12.18 21.75
N LEU A 72 7.22 -11.98 21.95
CA LEU A 72 7.98 -11.02 21.14
C LEU A 72 8.11 -11.45 19.69
N ASN A 73 8.26 -12.75 19.44
CA ASN A 73 8.30 -13.29 18.09
C ASN A 73 6.97 -12.99 17.36
N ARG A 74 5.85 -13.28 18.03
CA ARG A 74 4.53 -12.98 17.47
C ARG A 74 4.30 -11.49 17.27
N THR A 75 4.64 -10.66 18.27
CA THR A 75 4.47 -9.20 18.17
C THR A 75 5.34 -8.61 17.05
N TYR A 76 6.56 -9.12 16.87
CA TYR A 76 7.41 -8.72 15.74
C TYR A 76 6.76 -9.07 14.41
N MET A 77 6.26 -10.31 14.26
CA MET A 77 5.57 -10.76 13.06
C MET A 77 4.31 -9.93 12.81
N HIS A 78 3.52 -9.65 13.83
CA HIS A 78 2.32 -8.81 13.76
C HIS A 78 2.64 -7.42 13.21
N MET A 79 3.65 -6.72 13.75
CA MET A 79 4.10 -5.42 13.22
C MET A 79 4.59 -5.50 11.78
N LEU A 80 5.29 -6.59 11.43
CA LEU A 80 5.77 -6.81 10.07
C LEU A 80 4.62 -6.98 9.08
N MET A 81 3.55 -7.69 9.48
CA MET A 81 2.35 -7.84 8.66
C MET A 81 1.63 -6.50 8.42
N HIS A 82 1.57 -5.62 9.42
CA HIS A 82 1.04 -4.28 9.20
C HIS A 82 1.82 -3.52 8.12
N CYS A 83 3.14 -3.64 8.10
CA CYS A 83 3.97 -3.02 7.07
C CYS A 83 3.71 -3.64 5.69
N LEU A 84 3.67 -4.97 5.58
CA LEU A 84 3.43 -5.69 4.33
C LEU A 84 2.04 -5.43 3.75
N PHE A 85 1.02 -5.31 4.60
CA PHE A 85 -0.34 -4.96 4.18
C PHE A 85 -0.57 -3.45 4.06
N ARG A 86 0.44 -2.64 4.41
CA ARG A 86 0.46 -1.19 4.28
C ARG A 86 -0.65 -0.47 5.05
N HIS A 87 -1.07 -1.02 6.19
CA HIS A 87 -2.18 -0.50 6.99
C HIS A 87 -1.94 0.93 7.47
N MET A 88 -0.70 1.27 7.86
CA MET A 88 -0.34 2.61 8.34
C MET A 88 -0.46 3.69 7.25
N PHE A 89 -0.22 3.34 5.99
CA PHE A 89 -0.27 4.31 4.88
C PHE A 89 -1.70 4.66 4.49
N SER A 90 -2.66 3.77 4.76
CA SER A 90 -4.09 4.01 4.52
C SER A 90 -4.85 4.51 5.75
N ALA A 91 -4.21 4.56 6.92
CA ALA A 91 -4.87 4.92 8.19
C ALA A 91 -5.59 6.29 8.14
N LYS A 92 -4.99 7.29 7.46
CA LYS A 92 -5.57 8.64 7.33
C LYS A 92 -6.79 8.72 6.41
N GLN A 93 -7.05 7.69 5.61
CA GLN A 93 -8.20 7.65 4.69
C GLN A 93 -9.50 7.24 5.41
N HIS A 94 -9.39 6.86 6.69
CA HIS A 94 -10.50 6.34 7.49
C HIS A 94 -10.89 7.34 8.59
N GLU A 95 -12.18 7.67 8.66
CA GLU A 95 -12.71 8.67 9.61
C GLU A 95 -12.54 8.24 11.08
N ASP A 96 -12.72 6.95 11.36
CA ASP A 96 -12.56 6.38 12.70
C ASP A 96 -11.25 5.61 12.79
N ALA A 97 -10.19 6.29 13.22
CA ALA A 97 -8.86 5.71 13.37
C ALA A 97 -8.84 4.53 14.35
N GLN A 98 -9.59 4.60 15.44
CA GLN A 98 -9.63 3.52 16.44
C GLN A 98 -10.29 2.25 15.92
N LEU A 99 -11.34 2.40 15.11
CA LEU A 99 -11.98 1.27 14.45
C LEU A 99 -11.08 0.71 13.36
N TRP A 100 -10.37 1.57 12.61
CA TRP A 100 -9.40 1.14 11.62
C TRP A 100 -8.29 0.30 12.24
N ASP A 101 -7.69 0.77 13.34
CA ASP A 101 -6.66 0.05 14.09
C ASP A 101 -7.13 -1.36 14.48
N LEU A 102 -8.34 -1.47 15.06
CA LEU A 102 -8.93 -2.75 15.43
C LEU A 102 -9.12 -3.67 14.21
N CYS A 103 -9.61 -3.14 13.10
CA CYS A 103 -9.81 -3.93 11.87
C CYS A 103 -8.48 -4.43 11.29
N CYS A 104 -7.42 -3.62 11.38
CA CYS A 104 -6.07 -4.00 10.98
C CYS A 104 -5.53 -5.14 11.85
N ASP A 105 -5.73 -5.06 13.17
CA ASP A 105 -5.31 -6.11 14.11
C ASP A 105 -6.03 -7.43 13.86
N ILE A 106 -7.34 -7.40 13.69
CA ILE A 106 -8.12 -8.62 13.35
C ILE A 106 -7.64 -9.22 12.04
N ALA A 107 -7.41 -8.40 11.01
CA ALA A 107 -6.93 -8.87 9.72
C ALA A 107 -5.55 -9.55 9.83
N VAL A 108 -4.60 -8.89 10.51
CA VAL A 108 -3.25 -9.41 10.73
C VAL A 108 -3.28 -10.68 11.55
N GLU A 109 -3.95 -10.68 12.70
CA GLU A 109 -4.00 -11.85 13.57
C GLU A 109 -4.66 -13.05 12.90
N SER A 110 -5.66 -12.83 12.04
CA SER A 110 -6.28 -13.90 11.25
C SER A 110 -5.31 -14.58 10.28
N VAL A 111 -4.33 -13.84 9.78
CA VAL A 111 -3.26 -14.39 8.93
C VAL A 111 -2.20 -15.08 9.77
N VAL A 112 -1.72 -14.44 10.84
CA VAL A 112 -0.70 -15.01 11.73
C VAL A 112 -1.17 -16.29 12.41
N ASP A 113 -2.44 -16.36 12.84
CA ASP A 113 -3.05 -17.57 13.39
C ASP A 113 -3.19 -18.71 12.36
N SER A 114 -3.26 -18.38 11.07
CA SER A 114 -3.32 -19.38 10.00
C SER A 114 -1.95 -19.96 9.62
N MET A 115 -0.86 -19.36 10.12
CA MET A 115 0.49 -19.81 9.85
C MET A 115 0.91 -20.85 10.88
N ASP A 116 1.23 -22.06 10.44
CA ASP A 116 1.60 -23.19 11.32
C ASP A 116 3.10 -23.19 11.64
N TYR A 117 3.57 -22.12 12.32
CA TYR A 117 4.96 -22.00 12.77
C TYR A 117 5.05 -21.94 14.29
N PRO A 118 5.74 -22.90 14.96
CA PRO A 118 5.84 -22.96 16.41
C PRO A 118 6.36 -21.65 17.04
N THR A 119 7.23 -20.92 16.33
CA THR A 119 7.86 -19.68 16.81
C THR A 119 6.90 -18.51 17.03
N ILE A 120 5.71 -18.54 16.40
CA ILE A 120 4.69 -17.48 16.47
C ILE A 120 3.35 -17.98 17.01
N LEU A 121 3.25 -19.24 17.41
CA LEU A 121 2.01 -19.81 17.94
C LEU A 121 1.55 -19.04 19.20
N ARG A 122 0.26 -18.83 19.29
CA ARG A 122 -0.43 -18.27 20.44
C ARG A 122 -1.44 -19.25 20.97
N VAL A 123 -1.66 -19.24 22.27
CA VAL A 123 -2.71 -20.06 22.90
C VAL A 123 -4.05 -19.81 22.21
N THR A 124 -4.73 -20.89 21.86
CA THR A 124 -6.04 -20.84 21.22
C THR A 124 -7.05 -20.16 22.16
N SER A 125 -7.85 -19.25 21.62
CA SER A 125 -8.92 -18.56 22.34
C SER A 125 -10.23 -18.88 21.63
N ASP A 126 -11.19 -19.45 22.35
CA ASP A 126 -12.52 -19.78 21.82
C ASP A 126 -13.21 -18.51 21.30
N PHE A 127 -13.07 -17.39 22.04
CA PHE A 127 -13.59 -16.09 21.63
C PHE A 127 -13.03 -15.64 20.28
N ARG A 128 -11.72 -15.78 20.08
CA ARG A 128 -11.06 -15.39 18.82
C ARG A 128 -11.53 -16.27 17.67
N GLN A 129 -11.64 -17.59 17.87
CA GLN A 129 -12.10 -18.53 16.86
C GLN A 129 -13.56 -18.28 16.47
N GLU A 130 -14.45 -18.10 17.44
CA GLU A 130 -15.87 -17.77 17.18
C GLU A 130 -16.00 -16.48 16.36
N TRP A 131 -15.13 -15.47 16.64
CA TRP A 131 -15.18 -14.23 15.89
C TRP A 131 -14.65 -14.40 14.46
N TYR A 132 -13.58 -15.18 14.24
CA TYR A 132 -13.14 -15.49 12.87
C TYR A 132 -14.26 -16.18 12.08
N GLU A 133 -14.87 -17.21 12.63
CA GLU A 133 -15.96 -17.91 11.96
C GLU A 133 -17.15 -17.01 11.64
N LYS A 134 -17.50 -16.12 12.56
CA LYS A 134 -18.59 -15.16 12.37
C LYS A 134 -18.27 -14.16 11.27
N LEU A 135 -17.05 -13.62 11.30
CA LEU A 135 -16.62 -12.63 10.31
C LEU A 135 -16.44 -13.26 8.93
N GLU A 136 -15.92 -14.47 8.82
CA GLU A 136 -15.74 -15.17 7.54
C GLU A 136 -17.06 -15.56 6.86
N LYS A 137 -18.14 -15.76 7.63
CA LYS A 137 -19.49 -15.97 7.08
C LYS A 137 -20.07 -14.70 6.43
N GLU A 138 -19.71 -13.53 6.95
CA GLU A 138 -20.26 -12.24 6.50
C GLU A 138 -19.33 -11.52 5.51
N VAL A 139 -18.03 -11.74 5.66
CA VAL A 139 -16.99 -11.09 4.89
C VAL A 139 -16.12 -12.16 4.25
N SER A 140 -16.21 -12.32 2.93
CA SER A 140 -15.52 -13.40 2.20
C SER A 140 -14.01 -13.47 2.45
N VAL A 141 -13.40 -12.35 2.89
CA VAL A 141 -11.97 -12.20 3.18
C VAL A 141 -11.79 -11.17 4.26
N LEU A 142 -11.03 -11.52 5.29
CA LEU A 142 -10.75 -10.64 6.43
C LEU A 142 -9.63 -9.64 6.11
N THR A 143 -9.86 -8.72 5.17
CA THR A 143 -8.98 -7.56 4.98
C THR A 143 -9.43 -6.41 5.85
N ALA A 144 -8.50 -5.54 6.24
CA ALA A 144 -8.80 -4.39 7.11
C ALA A 144 -9.90 -3.50 6.54
N GLU A 145 -9.89 -3.24 5.22
CA GLU A 145 -10.88 -2.41 4.54
C GLU A 145 -12.28 -3.01 4.60
N LYS A 146 -12.39 -4.32 4.34
CA LYS A 146 -13.69 -5.00 4.36
C LYS A 146 -14.24 -5.11 5.78
N LEU A 147 -13.36 -5.37 6.77
CA LEU A 147 -13.73 -5.37 8.17
C LEU A 147 -14.19 -3.99 8.62
N TYR A 148 -13.48 -2.93 8.22
CA TYR A 148 -13.86 -1.56 8.52
C TYR A 148 -15.24 -1.23 7.95
N GLN A 149 -15.50 -1.58 6.69
CA GLN A 149 -16.82 -1.41 6.08
C GLN A 149 -17.89 -2.21 6.83
N TYR A 150 -17.61 -3.45 7.19
CA TYR A 150 -18.53 -4.31 7.94
C TYR A 150 -18.95 -3.69 9.27
N PHE A 151 -17.99 -3.18 10.06
CA PHE A 151 -18.29 -2.57 11.36
C PHE A 151 -18.96 -1.19 11.21
N MET A 152 -18.55 -0.39 10.24
CA MET A 152 -19.16 0.92 9.96
C MET A 152 -20.65 0.82 9.57
N LEU A 153 -21.05 -0.25 8.92
CA LEU A 153 -22.42 -0.46 8.47
C LEU A 153 -23.35 -0.99 9.57
N ARG A 154 -22.81 -1.37 10.72
CA ARG A 154 -23.58 -1.95 11.84
C ARG A 154 -23.70 -0.95 12.99
N LYS A 155 -24.71 -1.21 13.83
CA LYS A 155 -24.83 -0.46 15.10
C LYS A 155 -23.62 -0.81 15.97
N ARG A 156 -22.89 0.20 16.39
CA ARG A 156 -21.71 0.03 17.25
C ARG A 156 -22.09 -0.48 18.63
N ASP A 157 -21.32 -1.43 19.11
CA ASP A 157 -21.37 -1.94 20.47
C ASP A 157 -19.99 -1.68 21.13
N PRO A 158 -19.87 -0.65 21.99
CA PRO A 158 -18.61 -0.29 22.62
C PRO A 158 -18.03 -1.41 23.50
N TYR A 159 -18.87 -2.22 24.15
CA TYR A 159 -18.40 -3.35 24.97
C TYR A 159 -17.77 -4.44 24.11
N LEU A 160 -18.40 -4.73 22.99
CA LEU A 160 -17.85 -5.68 22.03
C LEU A 160 -16.54 -5.19 21.43
N GLU A 161 -16.49 -3.93 21.00
CA GLU A 161 -15.27 -3.35 20.44
C GLU A 161 -14.11 -3.37 21.44
N GLU A 162 -14.38 -3.10 22.71
CA GLU A 162 -13.36 -3.18 23.76
C GLU A 162 -12.89 -4.62 23.99
N SER A 163 -13.80 -5.61 24.01
CA SER A 163 -13.45 -7.02 24.12
C SER A 163 -12.59 -7.49 22.94
N LEU A 164 -12.93 -7.05 21.73
CA LEU A 164 -12.13 -7.34 20.54
C LEU A 164 -10.74 -6.68 20.61
N ARG A 165 -10.65 -5.44 21.10
CA ARG A 165 -9.35 -4.77 21.31
C ARG A 165 -8.47 -5.51 22.29
N GLN A 166 -9.03 -5.96 23.41
CA GLN A 166 -8.27 -6.73 24.41
C GLN A 166 -7.74 -8.05 23.86
N GLU A 167 -8.46 -8.68 22.93
CA GLU A 167 -8.03 -9.94 22.31
C GLU A 167 -7.00 -9.73 21.19
N PHE A 168 -7.19 -8.71 20.33
CA PHE A 168 -6.44 -8.57 19.09
C PHE A 168 -5.30 -7.56 19.14
N LEU A 169 -5.31 -6.57 20.05
CA LEU A 169 -4.28 -5.53 20.12
C LEU A 169 -2.96 -6.09 20.68
N LEU A 170 -1.92 -6.08 19.85
CA LEU A 170 -0.57 -6.53 20.21
C LEU A 170 0.50 -5.45 20.14
N CYS A 171 0.24 -4.33 19.46
CA CYS A 171 1.20 -3.26 19.27
C CYS A 171 0.56 -1.87 19.37
N ASP A 172 1.39 -0.85 19.51
CA ASP A 172 0.97 0.55 19.60
C ASP A 172 0.91 1.18 18.20
N HIS A 173 -0.29 1.57 17.77
CA HIS A 173 -0.53 2.20 16.46
C HIS A 173 -0.37 3.72 16.48
N SER A 174 -0.09 4.35 17.61
CA SER A 174 0.04 5.80 17.72
C SER A 174 1.15 6.38 16.82
N PHE A 175 2.11 5.55 16.42
CA PHE A 175 3.19 5.92 15.50
C PHE A 175 2.72 6.17 14.07
N TRP A 176 1.61 5.56 13.63
CA TRP A 176 1.08 5.75 12.27
C TRP A 176 0.66 7.18 11.98
N GLN A 177 0.21 7.90 13.01
CA GLN A 177 -0.18 9.31 12.91
C GLN A 177 1.02 10.28 12.88
N ARG A 178 2.21 9.80 13.31
CA ARG A 178 3.43 10.62 13.44
C ARG A 178 4.33 10.57 12.20
N MET A 179 4.09 9.67 11.26
CA MET A 179 4.97 9.39 10.11
C MET A 179 5.37 10.62 9.27
N GLU A 180 4.62 11.73 9.34
CA GLU A 180 4.91 12.95 8.57
C GLU A 180 5.67 14.04 9.34
N LYS A 181 5.83 13.90 10.65
CA LYS A 181 6.33 14.99 11.50
C LYS A 181 7.82 14.97 11.81
N GLU A 182 8.49 13.86 11.57
CA GLU A 182 9.93 13.73 11.85
C GLU A 182 10.72 13.73 10.54
N PRO A 183 11.67 14.68 10.33
CA PRO A 183 12.65 14.55 9.27
C PRO A 183 13.50 13.31 9.52
N PRO A 184 14.02 12.64 8.46
CA PRO A 184 14.84 11.45 8.63
C PRO A 184 16.05 11.76 9.52
N GLN A 185 16.09 11.17 10.70
CA GLN A 185 17.27 11.22 11.55
C GLN A 185 18.40 10.48 10.83
N GLU A 186 19.54 11.14 10.69
CA GLU A 186 20.73 10.60 10.05
C GLU A 186 21.06 9.21 10.59
N GLN A 187 21.11 8.27 9.67
CA GLN A 187 21.37 6.86 9.94
C GLN A 187 22.74 6.70 10.59
N ASN A 188 22.75 6.14 11.78
CA ASN A 188 23.96 5.65 12.41
C ASN A 188 24.43 4.41 11.62
N LYS A 189 25.48 4.61 10.80
CA LYS A 189 26.10 3.59 9.94
C LYS A 189 26.88 2.57 10.77
N ASN A 190 26.17 1.66 11.46
CA ASN A 190 26.78 0.49 12.07
C ASN A 190 25.89 -0.74 11.84
N GLN A 191 25.74 -1.13 10.58
CA GLN A 191 25.29 -2.47 10.22
C GLN A 191 26.49 -3.27 9.70
N PRO A 192 26.70 -4.52 10.13
CA PRO A 192 27.69 -5.40 9.51
C PRO A 192 27.22 -5.76 8.08
N PRO A 193 28.15 -5.86 7.11
CA PRO A 193 27.80 -6.08 5.72
C PRO A 193 27.27 -7.50 5.50
N VAL A 194 26.10 -7.60 4.90
CA VAL A 194 25.60 -8.83 4.30
C VAL A 194 26.37 -9.04 2.98
N PRO A 195 26.88 -10.24 2.66
CA PRO A 195 27.57 -10.48 1.41
C PRO A 195 26.60 -10.33 0.22
N GLN A 196 26.83 -9.32 -0.59
CA GLN A 196 26.21 -9.18 -1.90
C GLN A 196 27.09 -9.85 -2.93
N GLU A 197 26.58 -10.86 -3.61
CA GLU A 197 27.13 -11.31 -4.88
C GLU A 197 26.79 -10.31 -5.98
N ASN A 198 27.82 -9.70 -6.55
CA ASN A 198 27.73 -8.81 -7.70
C ASN A 198 27.64 -9.60 -9.00
N PRO A 199 26.89 -9.11 -9.99
CA PRO A 199 27.36 -9.06 -11.35
C PRO A 199 27.55 -7.61 -11.80
N GLN A 200 28.77 -7.33 -12.22
CA GLN A 200 29.20 -6.11 -12.91
C GLN A 200 28.45 -5.92 -14.23
N MET A 201 28.05 -4.71 -14.54
CA MET A 201 28.22 -4.13 -15.87
C MET A 201 28.17 -2.60 -15.85
N ASP A 202 29.19 -2.05 -16.42
CA ASP A 202 29.58 -0.76 -16.95
C ASP A 202 28.52 0.34 -17.18
N SER A 203 28.83 1.45 -16.65
CA SER A 203 29.37 2.77 -17.10
C SER A 203 28.52 3.63 -18.04
N ASP A 204 28.52 4.90 -17.67
CA ASP A 204 28.45 6.16 -18.45
C ASP A 204 27.08 6.71 -18.88
N GLN A 205 26.65 7.79 -18.28
CA GLN A 205 26.67 9.15 -18.81
C GLN A 205 25.88 10.19 -17.99
N LYS A 206 26.65 11.14 -17.51
CA LYS A 206 26.51 12.63 -17.56
C LYS A 206 25.18 13.32 -17.19
N GLU A 207 25.41 14.15 -16.20
CA GLU A 207 24.80 15.44 -15.83
C GLU A 207 24.05 16.17 -16.94
N ASN A 208 22.86 16.69 -16.58
CA ASN A 208 22.50 18.05 -16.95
C ASN A 208 21.53 18.65 -15.93
N ALA A 209 21.97 19.79 -15.40
CA ALA A 209 21.18 20.70 -14.58
C ALA A 209 20.23 21.51 -15.49
N GLY A 210 19.00 21.71 -15.04
CA GLY A 210 18.05 22.57 -15.76
C GLY A 210 16.80 22.86 -14.94
N GLU A 211 16.81 23.99 -14.28
CA GLU A 211 15.73 24.92 -13.94
C GLU A 211 14.38 24.45 -13.39
N LYS A 212 14.12 25.04 -12.24
CA LYS A 212 12.84 25.09 -11.52
C LYS A 212 11.79 25.88 -12.31
N THR A 213 10.65 25.25 -12.58
CA THR A 213 9.38 25.97 -12.72
C THR A 213 8.36 25.35 -11.76
N SER A 214 7.78 26.22 -10.99
CA SER A 214 6.76 26.00 -9.97
C SER A 214 5.41 25.66 -10.58
N ASP A 215 4.62 24.94 -9.76
CA ASP A 215 3.18 24.73 -9.84
C ASP A 215 2.64 23.67 -10.81
N ALA A 216 2.52 22.48 -10.24
CA ALA A 216 1.29 21.69 -10.27
C ALA A 216 1.52 20.49 -9.34
N THR A 217 0.80 20.42 -8.22
CA THR A 217 0.80 19.25 -7.33
C THR A 217 0.27 18.03 -8.10
N PRO A 218 1.09 17.01 -8.40
CA PRO A 218 0.58 15.78 -8.96
C PRO A 218 -0.11 15.01 -7.84
N LEU A 219 -1.43 14.85 -7.91
CA LEU A 219 -2.12 13.78 -7.18
C LEU A 219 -1.46 12.44 -7.55
N GLY A 220 -0.80 11.81 -6.57
CA GLY A 220 -0.31 10.44 -6.72
C GLY A 220 1.18 10.22 -6.55
N LYS A 221 1.86 10.96 -5.67
CA LYS A 221 3.15 10.48 -5.13
C LYS A 221 2.83 9.54 -3.98
N THR A 222 2.90 8.25 -4.23
CA THR A 222 3.01 7.23 -3.18
C THR A 222 4.21 7.55 -2.29
N ASP A 223 4.08 7.30 -0.99
CA ASP A 223 5.19 7.45 -0.06
C ASP A 223 6.30 6.47 -0.52
N PRO A 224 7.56 6.91 -0.66
CA PRO A 224 8.66 6.02 -1.06
C PRO A 224 8.78 4.77 -0.19
N LYS A 225 8.38 4.85 1.08
CA LYS A 225 8.37 3.73 2.00
C LYS A 225 7.23 2.75 1.71
N GLU A 226 6.07 3.24 1.28
CA GLU A 226 4.97 2.38 0.84
C GLU A 226 5.37 1.55 -0.36
N ASP A 227 6.06 2.15 -1.32
CA ASP A 227 6.56 1.43 -2.50
C ASP A 227 7.62 0.39 -2.14
N GLU A 228 8.51 0.69 -1.16
CA GLU A 228 9.49 -0.28 -0.64
C GLU A 228 8.80 -1.50 -0.02
N TRP A 229 7.78 -1.30 0.82
CA TRP A 229 7.02 -2.40 1.42
C TRP A 229 6.21 -3.20 0.39
N LYS A 230 5.74 -2.55 -0.66
CA LYS A 230 5.11 -3.21 -1.81
C LYS A 230 6.10 -4.14 -2.54
N GLU A 231 7.33 -3.70 -2.71
CA GLU A 231 8.40 -4.53 -3.29
C GLU A 231 8.75 -5.72 -2.39
N HIS A 232 8.84 -5.53 -1.07
CA HIS A 232 9.04 -6.64 -0.14
C HIS A 232 7.91 -7.67 -0.20
N ALA A 233 6.66 -7.22 -0.27
CA ALA A 233 5.50 -8.10 -0.41
C ALA A 233 5.57 -8.94 -1.68
N LYS A 234 5.93 -8.33 -2.83
CA LYS A 234 6.11 -9.04 -4.10
C LYS A 234 7.24 -10.06 -4.06
N ARG A 235 8.37 -9.72 -3.41
CA ARG A 235 9.50 -10.66 -3.26
C ARG A 235 9.11 -11.86 -2.42
N ILE A 236 8.44 -11.64 -1.28
CA ILE A 236 7.95 -12.72 -0.44
C ILE A 236 6.96 -13.61 -1.20
N GLU A 237 6.02 -13.02 -1.95
CA GLU A 237 5.09 -13.77 -2.81
C GLU A 237 5.84 -14.67 -3.80
N SER A 238 6.84 -14.13 -4.50
CA SER A 238 7.69 -14.87 -5.44
C SER A 238 8.50 -15.98 -4.77
N ASP A 239 9.09 -15.70 -3.60
CA ASP A 239 9.87 -16.67 -2.85
C ASP A 239 8.97 -17.82 -2.35
N MET A 240 7.76 -17.51 -1.89
CA MET A 240 6.77 -18.52 -1.50
C MET A 240 6.34 -19.39 -2.69
N GLU A 241 6.14 -18.84 -3.87
CA GLU A 241 5.81 -19.62 -5.08
C GLU A 241 6.98 -20.51 -5.52
N THR A 242 8.22 -20.06 -5.36
CA THR A 242 9.42 -20.76 -5.84
C THR A 242 9.86 -21.88 -4.89
N TYR A 243 9.85 -21.62 -3.58
CA TYR A 243 10.36 -22.55 -2.56
C TYR A 243 9.27 -23.38 -1.87
N ALA A 244 8.02 -23.19 -2.22
CA ALA A 244 6.89 -23.45 -1.37
C ALA A 244 6.02 -24.64 -1.75
N LYS A 245 6.57 -25.79 -2.13
CA LYS A 245 5.77 -27.01 -1.99
C LYS A 245 5.48 -27.36 -0.52
N ASP A 246 6.40 -27.02 0.39
CA ASP A 246 6.23 -27.28 1.82
C ASP A 246 5.74 -26.02 2.58
N ALA A 247 6.25 -24.83 2.30
CA ALA A 247 5.83 -23.59 2.98
C ALA A 247 4.46 -23.05 2.52
N ALA A 248 3.97 -23.40 1.33
CA ALA A 248 2.64 -22.99 0.87
C ALA A 248 1.50 -23.69 1.62
N ALA A 249 1.73 -24.87 2.19
CA ALA A 249 0.76 -25.52 3.04
C ALA A 249 0.59 -24.76 4.36
N ASP A 250 1.72 -24.26 4.92
CA ASP A 250 1.76 -23.65 6.25
C ASP A 250 1.46 -22.16 6.26
N ALA A 251 1.46 -21.48 5.11
CA ALA A 251 1.26 -20.02 4.98
C ALA A 251 0.39 -19.61 3.79
N GLY A 252 -0.50 -20.47 3.32
CA GLY A 252 -1.34 -20.22 2.14
C GLY A 252 -2.23 -18.99 2.24
N LYS A 253 -2.75 -18.66 3.43
CA LYS A 253 -3.55 -17.45 3.68
C LYS A 253 -2.68 -16.20 3.54
N LEU A 254 -1.43 -16.24 4.01
CA LEU A 254 -0.48 -15.15 3.85
C LEU A 254 -0.19 -14.87 2.37
N ALA A 255 0.16 -15.90 1.58
CA ALA A 255 0.44 -15.74 0.15
C ALA A 255 -0.74 -15.09 -0.58
N TRP A 256 -1.94 -15.53 -0.26
CA TRP A 256 -3.15 -14.97 -0.85
C TRP A 256 -3.42 -13.52 -0.42
N MET A 257 -3.20 -13.17 0.85
CA MET A 257 -3.33 -11.81 1.36
C MET A 257 -2.28 -10.87 0.76
N LEU A 258 -1.02 -11.32 0.60
CA LEU A 258 0.02 -10.56 -0.09
C LEU A 258 -0.36 -10.28 -1.54
N LYS A 259 -0.89 -11.27 -2.25
CA LYS A 259 -1.40 -11.12 -3.61
C LYS A 259 -2.56 -10.12 -3.71
N LEU A 260 -3.43 -10.08 -2.73
CA LEU A 260 -4.50 -9.08 -2.64
C LEU A 260 -3.94 -7.67 -2.36
N SER A 261 -3.01 -7.56 -1.41
CA SER A 261 -2.41 -6.27 -1.05
C SER A 261 -1.49 -5.73 -2.13
N SER A 262 -0.82 -6.60 -2.90
CA SER A 262 0.07 -6.20 -4.00
C SER A 262 -0.68 -5.83 -5.28
N ARG A 263 -1.97 -6.17 -5.41
CA ARG A 263 -2.77 -5.74 -6.56
C ARG A 263 -2.79 -4.22 -6.64
N GLU A 264 -2.24 -3.72 -7.72
CA GLU A 264 -2.30 -2.28 -8.01
C GLU A 264 -3.76 -1.86 -8.13
N ARG A 265 -4.18 -0.93 -7.31
CA ARG A 265 -5.39 -0.14 -7.61
C ARG A 265 -5.03 0.63 -8.87
N LYS A 266 -5.43 0.11 -10.03
CA LYS A 266 -5.18 0.79 -11.29
C LYS A 266 -5.85 2.16 -11.17
N SER A 267 -5.05 3.21 -11.36
CA SER A 267 -5.57 4.56 -11.38
C SER A 267 -6.68 4.62 -12.42
N TYR A 268 -7.82 5.20 -12.09
CA TYR A 268 -8.91 5.47 -13.05
C TYR A 268 -8.38 6.11 -14.34
N LYS A 269 -7.37 6.95 -14.23
CA LYS A 269 -6.70 7.59 -15.35
C LYS A 269 -6.04 6.59 -16.31
N GLU A 270 -5.40 5.54 -15.78
CA GLU A 270 -4.84 4.46 -16.61
C GLU A 270 -5.91 3.55 -17.20
N PHE A 271 -6.97 3.29 -16.43
CA PHE A 271 -8.10 2.53 -16.92
C PHE A 271 -8.80 3.27 -18.08
N LEU A 272 -9.05 4.56 -17.93
CA LEU A 272 -9.66 5.40 -18.98
C LEU A 272 -8.79 5.49 -20.23
N LYS A 273 -7.47 5.52 -20.11
CA LYS A 273 -6.56 5.51 -21.28
C LYS A 273 -6.75 4.30 -22.19
N ARG A 274 -7.28 3.18 -21.69
CA ARG A 274 -7.57 1.98 -22.51
C ARG A 274 -8.76 2.18 -23.45
N PHE A 275 -9.66 3.08 -23.12
CA PHE A 275 -10.83 3.43 -23.94
C PHE A 275 -10.57 4.63 -24.86
N ALA A 276 -9.39 5.23 -24.78
CA ALA A 276 -9.04 6.36 -25.60
C ALA A 276 -8.76 5.93 -27.05
N VAL A 277 -9.40 6.60 -27.99
CA VAL A 277 -9.24 6.43 -29.44
C VAL A 277 -8.34 7.55 -29.95
N VAL A 278 -7.53 7.26 -30.96
CA VAL A 278 -6.72 8.28 -31.65
C VAL A 278 -7.57 8.95 -32.71
N ARG A 279 -7.70 10.27 -32.63
CA ARG A 279 -8.34 11.10 -33.65
C ARG A 279 -7.58 12.39 -33.83
N GLU A 280 -7.76 12.98 -35.00
CA GLU A 280 -7.27 14.33 -35.31
C GLU A 280 -8.17 15.36 -34.59
N GLU A 281 -7.53 16.24 -33.83
CA GLU A 281 -8.17 17.37 -33.17
C GLU A 281 -7.63 18.67 -33.78
N VAL A 282 -8.52 19.62 -34.06
CA VAL A 282 -8.14 20.95 -34.56
C VAL A 282 -7.37 21.65 -33.43
N SER A 283 -6.05 21.61 -33.51
CA SER A 283 -5.13 22.22 -32.55
C SER A 283 -3.80 22.44 -33.27
N VAL A 284 -3.25 23.61 -33.13
CA VAL A 284 -1.93 23.93 -33.72
C VAL A 284 -0.87 23.01 -33.12
N ASP A 285 -0.16 22.31 -33.97
CA ASP A 285 0.96 21.45 -33.58
C ASP A 285 2.26 22.17 -33.83
N MET A 286 2.89 22.71 -32.75
CA MET A 286 4.16 23.42 -32.84
C MET A 286 5.37 22.55 -33.14
N ASP A 287 5.21 21.24 -33.04
CA ASP A 287 6.30 20.27 -33.26
C ASP A 287 6.35 19.74 -34.71
N SER A 288 5.32 20.06 -35.51
CA SER A 288 5.22 19.65 -36.93
C SER A 288 4.77 20.83 -37.81
N PHE A 289 5.10 20.75 -39.09
CA PHE A 289 4.70 21.75 -40.07
C PHE A 289 3.97 21.09 -41.25
N ASP A 290 3.12 21.90 -41.94
CA ASP A 290 2.40 21.44 -43.12
C ASP A 290 3.38 21.19 -44.28
N TYR A 291 3.61 19.89 -44.55
CA TYR A 291 4.53 19.44 -45.61
C TYR A 291 4.01 19.83 -47.00
N GLY A 292 2.71 19.90 -47.19
CA GLY A 292 2.13 20.31 -48.45
C GLY A 292 2.43 21.77 -48.75
N PHE A 293 2.28 22.63 -47.75
CA PHE A 293 2.57 24.06 -47.87
C PHE A 293 4.06 24.32 -48.04
N TYR A 294 4.89 23.57 -47.35
CA TYR A 294 6.35 23.59 -47.50
C TYR A 294 6.78 23.23 -48.93
N MET A 295 6.27 22.14 -49.49
CA MET A 295 6.58 21.70 -50.85
C MET A 295 6.06 22.65 -51.94
N TYR A 296 4.88 23.24 -51.69
CA TYR A 296 4.34 24.27 -52.56
C TYR A 296 5.26 25.50 -52.67
N GLY A 297 5.80 25.94 -51.54
CA GLY A 297 6.75 27.04 -51.47
C GLY A 297 8.04 26.75 -52.31
N LEU A 298 8.62 25.56 -52.10
CA LEU A 298 9.79 25.12 -52.87
C LEU A 298 9.52 25.02 -54.36
N GLN A 299 8.36 24.56 -54.76
CA GLN A 299 8.02 24.31 -56.17
C GLN A 299 7.74 25.61 -56.93
N HIS A 300 7.11 26.60 -56.28
CA HIS A 300 6.73 27.83 -56.93
C HIS A 300 7.69 28.99 -56.74
N TYR A 301 8.44 29.03 -55.65
CA TYR A 301 9.37 30.09 -55.27
C TYR A 301 10.84 29.67 -55.22
N GLY A 302 11.15 28.44 -55.68
CA GLY A 302 12.51 27.93 -55.76
C GLY A 302 13.10 27.61 -54.38
N ASN A 303 13.96 28.47 -53.86
CA ASN A 303 14.66 28.24 -52.60
C ASN A 303 13.91 28.80 -51.36
N MET A 304 12.61 29.11 -51.48
CA MET A 304 11.87 29.73 -50.37
C MET A 304 10.77 28.78 -49.89
N PRO A 305 11.06 27.90 -48.93
CA PRO A 305 10.04 27.04 -48.32
C PRO A 305 9.05 27.90 -47.49
N LEU A 306 7.78 27.64 -47.64
CA LEU A 306 6.76 28.23 -46.80
C LEU A 306 6.57 27.31 -45.60
N ILE A 307 6.76 27.82 -44.39
CA ILE A 307 6.66 27.06 -43.15
C ILE A 307 5.40 27.54 -42.44
N GLU A 308 4.45 26.65 -42.24
CA GLU A 308 3.23 26.85 -41.50
C GLU A 308 3.04 25.67 -40.56
N GLU A 309 2.58 25.93 -39.32
CA GLU A 309 2.33 24.91 -38.34
C GLU A 309 1.11 24.07 -38.74
N ASN A 310 1.12 22.77 -38.39
CA ASN A 310 -0.02 21.91 -38.64
C ASN A 310 -1.21 22.34 -37.79
N GLU A 311 -2.37 22.56 -38.43
CA GLU A 311 -3.63 22.90 -37.75
C GLU A 311 -4.31 21.69 -37.08
N PHE A 312 -3.81 20.49 -37.33
CA PHE A 312 -4.37 19.25 -36.82
C PHE A 312 -3.31 18.47 -36.05
N ARG A 313 -3.68 18.08 -34.83
CA ARG A 313 -2.85 17.25 -33.98
C ARG A 313 -3.56 15.92 -33.71
N GLU A 314 -2.84 14.81 -33.79
CA GLU A 314 -3.35 13.52 -33.35
C GLU A 314 -3.45 13.51 -31.80
N ALA A 315 -4.65 13.36 -31.28
CA ALA A 315 -4.92 13.26 -29.86
C ALA A 315 -5.56 11.91 -29.52
N LYS A 316 -5.08 11.29 -28.44
CA LYS A 316 -5.65 10.06 -27.90
C LYS A 316 -6.55 10.37 -26.72
N LYS A 317 -7.86 10.47 -26.99
CA LYS A 317 -8.88 10.84 -26.00
C LYS A 317 -10.10 9.92 -26.08
N ILE A 318 -10.98 10.01 -25.09
CA ILE A 318 -12.21 9.21 -25.00
C ILE A 318 -13.34 9.92 -25.74
N GLU A 319 -14.02 9.20 -26.61
CA GLU A 319 -15.16 9.70 -27.39
C GLU A 319 -16.50 9.20 -26.84
N GLU A 320 -16.56 7.93 -26.45
CA GLU A 320 -17.76 7.32 -25.87
C GLU A 320 -17.43 6.68 -24.53
N LEU A 321 -18.24 6.95 -23.52
CA LEU A 321 -18.14 6.35 -22.20
C LEU A 321 -19.51 5.89 -21.74
N VAL A 322 -19.64 4.60 -21.42
CA VAL A 322 -20.83 4.04 -20.80
C VAL A 322 -20.51 3.69 -19.35
N ILE A 323 -21.30 4.21 -18.44
CA ILE A 323 -21.17 4.00 -17.00
C ILE A 323 -22.39 3.23 -16.54
N ALA A 324 -22.21 2.01 -16.09
CA ALA A 324 -23.27 1.20 -15.51
C ALA A 324 -23.18 1.28 -13.97
N ILE A 325 -24.26 1.70 -13.34
CA ILE A 325 -24.38 1.84 -11.88
C ILE A 325 -25.29 0.73 -11.38
N ASP A 326 -24.74 -0.12 -10.49
CA ASP A 326 -25.54 -1.12 -9.79
C ASP A 326 -26.35 -0.43 -8.69
N THR A 327 -27.68 -0.41 -8.86
CA THR A 327 -28.64 0.17 -7.90
C THR A 327 -29.41 -0.92 -7.14
N SER A 328 -28.96 -2.18 -7.21
CA SER A 328 -29.58 -3.28 -6.48
C SER A 328 -29.63 -3.02 -4.97
N ALA A 329 -30.55 -3.69 -4.27
CA ALA A 329 -30.77 -3.51 -2.83
C ALA A 329 -29.54 -3.80 -1.95
N SER A 330 -28.53 -4.49 -2.51
CA SER A 330 -27.21 -4.73 -1.86
C SER A 330 -26.31 -3.49 -1.93
N CYS A 331 -26.52 -2.58 -2.89
CA CYS A 331 -25.76 -1.33 -3.02
C CYS A 331 -26.41 -0.23 -2.20
N LYS A 332 -25.79 0.15 -1.08
CA LYS A 332 -26.31 1.19 -0.19
C LYS A 332 -26.14 2.57 -0.83
N GLU A 333 -27.10 3.44 -0.55
CA GLU A 333 -27.20 4.82 -1.01
C GLU A 333 -25.87 5.61 -0.91
N LYS A 334 -25.12 5.43 0.19
CA LYS A 334 -23.80 6.04 0.38
C LYS A 334 -22.74 5.56 -0.64
N LEU A 335 -22.80 4.30 -1.03
CA LEU A 335 -21.84 3.70 -1.98
C LEU A 335 -22.11 4.19 -3.39
N VAL A 336 -23.37 4.30 -3.76
CA VAL A 336 -23.82 4.89 -5.04
C VAL A 336 -23.41 6.36 -5.09
N GLN A 337 -23.58 7.11 -3.99
CA GLN A 337 -23.21 8.52 -3.91
C GLN A 337 -21.70 8.73 -4.00
N GLN A 338 -20.89 7.87 -3.37
CA GLN A 338 -19.44 7.89 -3.51
C GLN A 338 -19.02 7.60 -4.96
N PHE A 339 -19.60 6.59 -5.59
CA PHE A 339 -19.36 6.26 -6.99
C PHE A 339 -19.72 7.40 -7.94
N LEU A 340 -20.84 8.07 -7.72
CA LEU A 340 -21.26 9.24 -8.50
C LEU A 340 -20.30 10.42 -8.32
N ASN A 341 -19.80 10.64 -7.10
CA ASN A 341 -18.81 11.69 -6.81
C ASN A 341 -17.47 11.40 -7.51
N GLU A 342 -16.99 10.17 -7.46
CA GLU A 342 -15.77 9.75 -8.16
C GLU A 342 -15.93 9.84 -9.66
N THR A 343 -17.07 9.38 -10.19
CA THR A 343 -17.41 9.52 -11.61
C THR A 343 -17.45 10.99 -12.03
N GLY A 344 -18.07 11.85 -11.23
CA GLY A 344 -18.10 13.29 -11.46
C GLY A 344 -16.70 13.93 -11.45
N ALA A 345 -15.80 13.45 -10.61
CA ALA A 345 -14.41 13.89 -10.59
C ALA A 345 -13.66 13.47 -11.87
N ILE A 346 -13.91 12.24 -12.37
CA ILE A 346 -13.34 11.73 -13.62
C ILE A 346 -13.80 12.59 -14.81
N LEU A 347 -15.10 12.88 -14.87
CA LEU A 347 -15.69 13.67 -15.96
C LEU A 347 -15.21 15.12 -15.97
N LYS A 348 -14.75 15.66 -14.85
CA LYS A 348 -14.13 16.99 -14.77
C LYS A 348 -12.74 17.08 -15.40
N HIS A 349 -12.07 15.97 -15.64
CA HIS A 349 -10.77 15.94 -16.33
C HIS A 349 -10.95 16.07 -17.85
N GLN A 350 -11.22 17.29 -18.31
CA GLN A 350 -11.47 17.62 -19.73
C GLN A 350 -10.34 17.16 -20.68
N GLU A 351 -9.11 17.09 -20.21
CA GLU A 351 -7.96 16.64 -21.00
C GLU A 351 -8.04 15.18 -21.47
N SER A 352 -8.87 14.35 -20.84
CA SER A 352 -9.03 12.93 -21.18
C SER A 352 -10.13 12.66 -22.19
N PHE A 353 -10.94 13.68 -22.55
CA PHE A 353 -12.10 13.54 -23.41
C PHE A 353 -12.01 14.47 -24.63
N PHE A 354 -12.59 14.04 -25.76
CA PHE A 354 -12.78 14.93 -26.90
C PHE A 354 -13.83 16.01 -26.58
N HIS A 355 -13.80 17.09 -27.34
CA HIS A 355 -14.75 18.22 -27.17
C HIS A 355 -16.21 17.80 -27.29
N LYS A 356 -16.49 16.74 -28.08
CA LYS A 356 -17.80 16.07 -28.18
C LYS A 356 -17.62 14.65 -27.62
N VAL A 357 -18.02 14.45 -26.39
CA VAL A 357 -18.02 13.14 -25.75
C VAL A 357 -19.47 12.67 -25.57
N HIS A 358 -19.72 11.40 -25.86
CA HIS A 358 -21.01 10.77 -25.62
C HIS A 358 -20.93 9.96 -24.31
N ILE A 359 -21.56 10.45 -23.25
CA ILE A 359 -21.61 9.78 -21.96
C ILE A 359 -23.02 9.21 -21.78
N ARG A 360 -23.10 7.91 -21.53
CA ARG A 360 -24.35 7.22 -21.18
C ARG A 360 -24.23 6.66 -19.78
N ILE A 361 -25.17 6.98 -18.92
CA ILE A 361 -25.28 6.42 -17.56
C ILE A 361 -26.47 5.45 -17.62
N ILE A 362 -26.23 4.21 -17.22
CA ILE A 362 -27.20 3.12 -17.18
C ILE A 362 -27.34 2.68 -15.73
N GLU A 363 -28.54 2.67 -15.22
CA GLU A 363 -28.85 2.06 -13.92
C GLU A 363 -29.18 0.58 -14.14
N CYS A 364 -28.50 -0.28 -13.38
CA CYS A 364 -28.70 -1.72 -13.43
C CYS A 364 -29.30 -2.17 -12.11
N ASP A 365 -30.50 -2.77 -12.14
CA ASP A 365 -31.13 -3.44 -11.02
C ASP A 365 -31.42 -4.91 -11.40
N ASN A 366 -31.83 -5.74 -10.43
CA ASN A 366 -32.22 -7.15 -10.62
C ASN A 366 -33.46 -7.35 -11.51
N GLN A 367 -34.09 -6.29 -11.95
CA GLN A 367 -35.20 -6.29 -12.89
C GLN A 367 -34.85 -5.43 -14.12
N ILE A 368 -34.93 -6.07 -15.29
CA ILE A 368 -34.82 -5.39 -16.59
C ILE A 368 -36.20 -4.83 -16.93
#